data_a78cdb0b77bd5ce415d2d3657bbaf165
#
_entry.id   a78cdb0b77bd5ce415d2d3657bbaf165
#
_cell.length_a   1.000
_cell.length_b   1.000
_cell.length_c   1.000
_cell.angle_alpha   90.00
_cell.angle_beta   90.00
_cell.angle_gamma   90.00
#
_symmetry.space_group_name_H-M   'P 1'
#
loop_
_entity.id
_entity.type
_entity.pdbx_description
1 polymer ?
#
loop_
_entity_poly.entity_id
_entity_poly.type
_entity_poly.pdbx_seq_one_letter_code
_entity_poly.pdbx_strand_id
1 'polypeptide(L)'
;VNFLIRKGFDWDSARLGRPREVPIEVLLDRGIVLLDKEDGPTSHDVAATVKRMFEGTVVFKVGHGGTLDPAATGILPLLLNKAALVQDVILSSRKEYVGIMHLHGDVPEANVESMVKTFTGPIFQRPPDRSAVARVVRIRQIEQIDILEQVGRDVLLRVACEAGTYVRKLCVDIGEAIGCGAHLTELRRTRSGCFSESQGLVTLGEIGLAVAAWLDDGDETSLRRIVHPVERVFDCHPAIVVGARGSGGPLPRAIDTGTVIAASDSIENGTEVAVFDENGFILARATAAMPAAALIEAPGTVAAKIIKLYAGIGNLV
;
A
#
# COMPACT_ATOMS: atom_id res chain seq x y z
N VAL A 1 -9.65 -13.54 0.98
CA VAL A 1 -9.28 -14.27 -0.25
C VAL A 1 -9.34 -15.76 0.06
N ASN A 2 -10.15 -16.52 -0.70
CA ASN A 2 -10.16 -17.97 -0.61
C ASN A 2 -9.05 -18.55 -1.49
N PHE A 3 -8.59 -19.77 -1.16
CA PHE A 3 -7.55 -20.44 -1.90
C PHE A 3 -8.01 -21.82 -2.37
N LEU A 4 -7.69 -22.16 -3.62
CA LEU A 4 -7.68 -23.52 -4.12
C LEU A 4 -6.34 -24.13 -3.78
N ILE A 5 -6.34 -25.31 -3.15
CA ILE A 5 -5.13 -26.03 -2.74
C ILE A 5 -4.98 -27.29 -3.56
N ARG A 6 -3.79 -27.56 -4.07
CA ARG A 6 -3.47 -28.76 -4.84
C ARG A 6 -3.65 -30.00 -3.96
N LYS A 7 -4.29 -31.04 -4.52
CA LYS A 7 -4.49 -32.32 -3.82
C LYS A 7 -3.16 -32.91 -3.35
N GLY A 8 -3.11 -33.24 -2.06
CA GLY A 8 -1.92 -33.82 -1.42
C GLY A 8 -1.02 -32.80 -0.72
N PHE A 9 -1.39 -31.51 -0.75
CA PHE A 9 -0.71 -30.47 0.03
C PHE A 9 -1.59 -30.03 1.20
N ASP A 10 -0.97 -29.88 2.37
CA ASP A 10 -1.57 -29.26 3.56
C ASP A 10 -0.92 -27.88 3.73
N TRP A 11 -1.58 -26.84 3.23
CA TRP A 11 -1.09 -25.48 3.30
C TRP A 11 -2.12 -24.56 3.96
N ASP A 12 -1.68 -23.80 4.94
CA ASP A 12 -2.51 -22.86 5.68
C ASP A 12 -2.36 -21.44 5.12
N SER A 13 -3.47 -20.87 4.64
CA SER A 13 -3.52 -19.50 4.13
C SER A 13 -3.15 -18.43 5.18
N ALA A 14 -3.21 -18.78 6.47
CA ALA A 14 -2.77 -17.88 7.53
C ALA A 14 -1.26 -17.57 7.50
N ARG A 15 -0.48 -18.35 6.75
CA ARG A 15 0.96 -18.09 6.54
C ARG A 15 1.26 -16.95 5.57
N LEU A 16 0.31 -16.61 4.68
CA LEU A 16 0.48 -15.52 3.72
C LEU A 16 0.65 -14.18 4.44
N GLY A 17 1.68 -13.43 4.02
CA GLY A 17 1.98 -12.13 4.61
C GLY A 17 2.43 -12.17 6.07
N ARG A 18 2.57 -13.36 6.64
CA ARG A 18 3.03 -13.62 8.02
C ARG A 18 4.10 -14.70 8.00
N PRO A 19 5.29 -14.43 7.42
CA PRO A 19 6.38 -15.40 7.50
C PRO A 19 6.65 -15.76 8.96
N ARG A 20 7.21 -16.95 9.17
CA ARG A 20 7.61 -17.42 10.52
C ARG A 20 8.41 -16.32 11.22
N GLU A 21 8.33 -16.30 12.54
CA GLU A 21 9.09 -15.36 13.36
C GLU A 21 10.58 -15.39 12.95
N VAL A 22 11.06 -14.22 12.52
CA VAL A 22 12.43 -14.04 12.05
C VAL A 22 13.23 -13.24 13.07
N PRO A 23 14.58 -13.30 13.10
CA PRO A 23 15.39 -12.38 13.90
C PRO A 23 15.00 -10.93 13.65
N ILE A 24 15.10 -10.07 14.67
CA ILE A 24 14.68 -8.67 14.59
C ILE A 24 15.42 -7.92 13.50
N GLU A 25 16.69 -8.19 13.30
CA GLU A 25 17.52 -7.58 12.26
C GLU A 25 17.00 -7.90 10.85
N VAL A 26 16.48 -9.13 10.67
CA VAL A 26 15.87 -9.54 9.40
C VAL A 26 14.53 -8.83 9.19
N LEU A 27 13.74 -8.70 10.24
CA LEU A 27 12.49 -7.94 10.19
C LEU A 27 12.76 -6.47 9.86
N LEU A 28 13.75 -5.86 10.48
CA LEU A 28 14.17 -4.48 10.23
C LEU A 28 14.76 -4.27 8.84
N ASP A 29 15.49 -5.26 8.28
CA ASP A 29 16.07 -5.15 6.93
C ASP A 29 15.03 -5.13 5.80
N ARG A 30 13.78 -5.52 6.08
CA ARG A 30 12.70 -5.59 5.09
C ARG A 30 11.31 -5.27 5.65
N GLY A 31 11.27 -4.53 6.74
CA GLY A 31 10.04 -4.19 7.43
C GLY A 31 9.36 -2.95 6.89
N ILE A 32 8.09 -2.82 7.27
CA ILE A 32 7.25 -1.65 7.01
C ILE A 32 6.72 -1.13 8.34
N VAL A 33 6.77 0.19 8.52
CA VAL A 33 6.15 0.87 9.65
C VAL A 33 4.99 1.71 9.13
N LEU A 34 3.81 1.57 9.73
CA LEU A 34 2.63 2.37 9.38
C LEU A 34 2.58 3.60 10.27
N LEU A 35 3.20 4.68 9.82
CA LEU A 35 3.25 5.92 10.58
C LEU A 35 1.97 6.75 10.43
N ASP A 36 1.48 7.32 11.53
CA ASP A 36 0.53 8.44 11.51
C ASP A 36 1.32 9.74 11.32
N LYS A 37 1.33 10.24 10.08
CA LYS A 37 2.00 11.51 9.80
C LYS A 37 1.17 12.65 10.36
N GLU A 38 1.79 13.46 11.21
CA GLU A 38 1.22 14.70 11.73
C GLU A 38 1.36 15.85 10.71
N ASP A 39 0.61 16.93 10.92
CA ASP A 39 0.77 18.18 10.18
C ASP A 39 2.16 18.79 10.42
N GLY A 40 2.71 19.46 9.43
CA GLY A 40 3.95 20.26 9.47
C GLY A 40 5.11 19.66 8.68
N PRO A 41 5.70 18.49 9.05
CA PRO A 41 6.85 17.95 8.35
C PRO A 41 6.49 17.37 6.98
N THR A 42 7.43 17.41 6.02
CA THR A 42 7.29 16.68 4.75
C THR A 42 7.44 15.18 4.98
N SER A 43 6.89 14.35 4.07
CA SER A 43 7.09 12.89 4.11
C SER A 43 8.59 12.52 4.08
N HIS A 44 9.43 13.34 3.44
CA HIS A 44 10.88 13.14 3.40
C HIS A 44 11.53 13.41 4.77
N ASP A 45 11.15 14.51 5.43
CA ASP A 45 11.67 14.87 6.78
C ASP A 45 11.32 13.78 7.80
N VAL A 46 10.09 13.26 7.73
CA VAL A 46 9.63 12.14 8.56
C VAL A 46 10.49 10.89 8.34
N ALA A 47 10.70 10.49 7.07
CA ALA A 47 11.54 9.34 6.76
C ALA A 47 12.99 9.55 7.22
N ALA A 48 13.54 10.75 7.07
CA ALA A 48 14.88 11.10 7.53
C ALA A 48 14.97 11.08 9.07
N THR A 49 13.93 11.51 9.78
CA THR A 49 13.86 11.45 11.24
C THR A 49 13.84 10.00 11.73
N VAL A 50 13.01 9.15 11.14
CA VAL A 50 12.98 7.73 11.50
C VAL A 50 14.31 7.05 11.19
N LYS A 51 14.96 7.37 10.06
CA LYS A 51 16.29 6.85 9.74
C LYS A 51 17.30 7.19 10.85
N ARG A 52 17.29 8.44 11.38
CA ARG A 52 18.19 8.85 12.48
C ARG A 52 17.93 8.08 13.77
N MET A 53 16.66 7.74 14.08
CA MET A 53 16.33 6.93 15.27
C MET A 53 16.99 5.55 15.22
N PHE A 54 17.18 4.98 14.01
CA PHE A 54 17.83 3.69 13.80
C PHE A 54 19.35 3.80 13.57
N GLU A 55 19.98 4.95 13.82
CA GLU A 55 21.43 5.11 13.62
C GLU A 55 22.23 4.11 14.47
N GLY A 56 23.24 3.48 13.86
CA GLY A 56 24.01 2.41 14.53
C GLY A 56 23.40 1.01 14.45
N THR A 57 22.24 0.87 13.84
CA THR A 57 21.57 -0.44 13.61
C THR A 57 21.73 -0.94 12.17
N VAL A 58 21.05 -2.05 11.85
CA VAL A 58 20.99 -2.58 10.47
C VAL A 58 20.17 -1.72 9.51
N VAL A 59 19.40 -0.73 10.00
CA VAL A 59 18.57 0.15 9.17
C VAL A 59 19.40 1.33 8.66
N PHE A 60 19.76 1.31 7.39
CA PHE A 60 20.56 2.36 6.73
C PHE A 60 19.76 3.20 5.73
N LYS A 61 18.54 2.77 5.38
CA LYS A 61 17.66 3.44 4.44
C LYS A 61 16.21 3.38 4.91
N VAL A 62 15.51 4.51 4.84
CA VAL A 62 14.06 4.60 5.06
C VAL A 62 13.45 5.36 3.89
N GLY A 63 12.54 4.70 3.19
CA GLY A 63 11.71 5.30 2.14
C GLY A 63 10.25 5.44 2.59
N HIS A 64 9.37 5.94 1.72
CA HIS A 64 7.93 6.02 2.01
C HIS A 64 7.07 5.57 0.84
N GLY A 65 5.87 5.06 1.13
CA GLY A 65 4.90 4.50 0.19
C GLY A 65 3.96 5.54 -0.45
N GLY A 66 4.43 6.76 -0.65
CA GLY A 66 3.67 7.84 -1.30
C GLY A 66 3.64 9.12 -0.48
N THR A 67 4.00 10.22 -1.14
CA THR A 67 4.09 11.54 -0.51
C THR A 67 2.74 12.02 0.00
N LEU A 68 2.73 12.58 1.21
CA LEU A 68 1.71 13.47 1.73
C LEU A 68 2.27 14.88 1.73
N ASP A 69 1.43 15.86 1.40
CA ASP A 69 1.77 17.27 1.56
C ASP A 69 2.09 17.58 3.04
N PRO A 70 2.86 18.63 3.35
CA PRO A 70 3.15 18.98 4.74
C PRO A 70 1.90 19.07 5.62
N ALA A 71 0.87 19.80 5.17
CA ALA A 71 -0.39 19.97 5.89
C ALA A 71 -1.32 18.75 5.87
N ALA A 72 -1.00 17.70 5.10
CA ALA A 72 -1.80 16.48 5.10
C ALA A 72 -1.33 15.50 6.17
N THR A 73 -2.27 14.84 6.81
CA THR A 73 -2.04 13.89 7.90
C THR A 73 -2.38 12.45 7.51
N GLY A 74 -2.19 11.51 8.44
CA GLY A 74 -2.64 10.13 8.33
C GLY A 74 -1.58 9.16 7.82
N ILE A 75 -2.03 8.03 7.30
CA ILE A 75 -1.17 6.87 7.04
C ILE A 75 -0.04 7.15 6.05
N LEU A 76 1.19 7.00 6.52
CA LEU A 76 2.41 7.04 5.72
C LEU A 76 3.20 5.74 5.92
N PRO A 77 3.07 4.76 5.01
CA PRO A 77 3.89 3.56 5.07
C PRO A 77 5.37 3.91 4.88
N LEU A 78 6.20 3.60 5.86
CA LEU A 78 7.65 3.74 5.81
C LEU A 78 8.28 2.39 5.48
N LEU A 79 9.25 2.39 4.57
CA LEU A 79 9.88 1.21 4.01
C LEU A 79 11.33 1.14 4.48
N LEU A 80 11.66 0.15 5.28
CA LEU A 80 13.01 -0.06 5.79
C LEU A 80 13.85 -0.86 4.80
N ASN A 81 15.03 -0.36 4.45
CA ASN A 81 16.05 -1.00 3.60
C ASN A 81 15.47 -1.69 2.36
N LYS A 82 15.43 -3.04 2.33
CA LYS A 82 14.97 -3.87 1.21
C LYS A 82 13.46 -3.79 0.97
N ALA A 83 12.65 -3.35 1.95
CA ALA A 83 11.24 -3.09 1.72
C ALA A 83 11.02 -2.04 0.61
N ALA A 84 12.01 -1.19 0.31
CA ALA A 84 11.96 -0.27 -0.83
C ALA A 84 11.80 -0.99 -2.20
N LEU A 85 12.09 -2.29 -2.29
CA LEU A 85 11.89 -3.07 -3.51
C LEU A 85 10.40 -3.21 -3.90
N VAL A 86 9.48 -3.13 -2.93
CA VAL A 86 8.02 -3.18 -3.19
C VAL A 86 7.36 -1.79 -3.20
N GLN A 87 8.14 -0.72 -3.16
CA GLN A 87 7.63 0.66 -3.12
C GLN A 87 6.66 0.98 -4.27
N ASP A 88 6.95 0.49 -5.48
CA ASP A 88 6.12 0.69 -6.66
C ASP A 88 4.70 0.12 -6.48
N VAL A 89 4.53 -0.99 -5.78
CA VAL A 89 3.22 -1.58 -5.47
C VAL A 89 2.39 -0.62 -4.61
N ILE A 90 3.00 -0.05 -3.56
CA ILE A 90 2.30 0.90 -2.68
C ILE A 90 2.04 2.21 -3.44
N LEU A 91 3.01 2.71 -4.20
CA LEU A 91 2.87 3.95 -4.96
C LEU A 91 1.72 3.89 -5.97
N SER A 92 1.56 2.77 -6.68
CA SER A 92 0.51 2.56 -7.69
C SER A 92 -0.83 2.15 -7.11
N SER A 93 -0.90 1.78 -5.83
CA SER A 93 -2.14 1.33 -5.19
C SER A 93 -3.14 2.47 -4.98
N ARG A 94 -4.41 2.10 -4.83
CA ARG A 94 -5.52 3.00 -4.49
C ARG A 94 -5.30 3.69 -3.16
N LYS A 95 -5.88 4.88 -3.00
CA LYS A 95 -5.82 5.69 -1.78
C LYS A 95 -7.23 6.09 -1.35
N GLU A 96 -7.41 6.25 -0.04
CA GLU A 96 -8.62 6.85 0.51
C GLU A 96 -8.22 8.03 1.40
N TYR A 97 -9.00 9.07 1.30
CA TYR A 97 -8.81 10.31 2.06
C TYR A 97 -10.12 10.75 2.68
N VAL A 98 -10.01 11.38 3.84
CA VAL A 98 -11.06 12.22 4.42
C VAL A 98 -10.53 13.65 4.45
N GLY A 99 -11.35 14.61 4.03
CA GLY A 99 -10.92 16.00 3.97
C GLY A 99 -12.09 16.97 4.04
N ILE A 100 -11.80 18.20 4.43
CA ILE A 100 -12.78 19.29 4.51
C ILE A 100 -12.60 20.20 3.29
N MET A 101 -13.66 20.27 2.47
CA MET A 101 -13.78 21.23 1.39
C MET A 101 -14.56 22.44 1.89
N HIS A 102 -13.94 23.63 1.85
CA HIS A 102 -14.59 24.90 2.18
C HIS A 102 -15.12 25.57 0.92
N LEU A 103 -16.43 25.80 0.87
CA LEU A 103 -17.12 26.53 -0.22
C LEU A 103 -16.97 28.05 -0.02
N HIS A 104 -16.71 28.79 -1.10
CA HIS A 104 -16.58 30.26 -1.03
C HIS A 104 -17.92 31.00 -0.99
N GLY A 105 -19.04 30.29 -1.15
CA GLY A 105 -20.40 30.81 -1.06
C GLY A 105 -21.34 29.81 -0.39
N ASP A 106 -22.51 30.30 0.03
CA ASP A 106 -23.54 29.45 0.61
C ASP A 106 -24.25 28.66 -0.49
N VAL A 107 -24.26 27.34 -0.39
CA VAL A 107 -24.85 26.43 -1.36
C VAL A 107 -25.72 25.42 -0.62
N PRO A 108 -26.97 25.18 -1.04
CA PRO A 108 -27.80 24.15 -0.46
C PRO A 108 -27.15 22.77 -0.57
N GLU A 109 -27.25 21.96 0.48
CA GLU A 109 -26.66 20.62 0.58
C GLU A 109 -27.02 19.73 -0.62
N ALA A 110 -28.29 19.72 -1.04
CA ALA A 110 -28.76 18.94 -2.20
C ALA A 110 -28.03 19.30 -3.50
N ASN A 111 -27.63 20.57 -3.68
CA ASN A 111 -26.88 21.02 -4.85
C ASN A 111 -25.42 20.56 -4.78
N VAL A 112 -24.80 20.63 -3.60
CA VAL A 112 -23.45 20.12 -3.35
C VAL A 112 -23.42 18.60 -3.59
N GLU A 113 -24.35 17.87 -3.02
CA GLU A 113 -24.47 16.41 -3.18
C GLU A 113 -24.64 16.00 -4.66
N SER A 114 -25.53 16.67 -5.37
CA SER A 114 -25.77 16.43 -6.79
C SER A 114 -24.49 16.65 -7.62
N MET A 115 -23.73 17.73 -7.34
CA MET A 115 -22.51 18.06 -8.06
C MET A 115 -21.39 17.08 -7.71
N VAL A 116 -21.15 16.79 -6.43
CA VAL A 116 -20.11 15.85 -5.96
C VAL A 116 -20.25 14.49 -6.63
N LYS A 117 -21.49 13.98 -6.76
CA LYS A 117 -21.76 12.69 -7.43
C LYS A 117 -21.27 12.66 -8.89
N THR A 118 -21.25 13.80 -9.59
CA THR A 118 -20.78 13.85 -10.99
C THR A 118 -19.29 13.65 -11.14
N PHE A 119 -18.50 13.78 -10.06
CA PHE A 119 -17.06 13.56 -10.05
C PHE A 119 -16.67 12.11 -9.77
N THR A 120 -17.63 11.18 -9.57
CA THR A 120 -17.34 9.75 -9.53
C THR A 120 -17.07 9.25 -10.96
N GLY A 121 -16.01 8.47 -11.13
CA GLY A 121 -15.58 7.99 -12.45
C GLY A 121 -14.28 8.66 -12.91
N PRO A 122 -14.03 8.70 -14.24
CA PRO A 122 -12.83 9.30 -14.80
C PRO A 122 -12.91 10.84 -14.78
N ILE A 123 -11.90 11.47 -14.20
CA ILE A 123 -11.73 12.92 -14.16
C ILE A 123 -10.42 13.35 -14.83
N PHE A 124 -10.38 14.57 -15.39
CA PHE A 124 -9.16 15.14 -15.94
C PHE A 124 -8.50 16.04 -14.91
N GLN A 125 -7.28 15.73 -14.52
CA GLN A 125 -6.52 16.56 -13.60
C GLN A 125 -5.19 17.00 -14.19
N ARG A 126 -4.85 18.26 -13.99
CA ARG A 126 -3.53 18.83 -14.21
C ARG A 126 -2.82 18.93 -12.85
N PRO A 127 -1.61 18.34 -12.69
CA PRO A 127 -0.86 18.48 -11.47
C PRO A 127 -0.68 19.93 -11.06
N PRO A 128 -0.77 20.27 -9.74
CA PRO A 128 -0.58 21.62 -9.27
C PRO A 128 0.84 22.12 -9.49
N ASP A 129 1.04 23.44 -9.48
CA ASP A 129 2.29 24.11 -9.82
C ASP A 129 3.50 23.72 -8.97
N ARG A 130 3.26 23.29 -7.72
CA ARG A 130 4.30 22.84 -6.78
C ARG A 130 4.47 21.33 -6.72
N SER A 131 4.01 20.59 -7.74
CA SER A 131 4.22 19.13 -7.79
C SER A 131 5.54 18.78 -8.48
N ALA A 132 6.19 17.69 -8.03
CA ALA A 132 7.43 17.19 -8.63
C ALA A 132 7.24 16.46 -9.98
N VAL A 133 6.02 16.39 -10.52
CA VAL A 133 5.70 15.68 -11.77
C VAL A 133 5.38 16.62 -12.91
N ALA A 134 5.59 16.17 -14.15
CA ALA A 134 5.30 16.94 -15.35
C ALA A 134 3.82 17.39 -15.40
N ARG A 135 3.58 18.66 -15.77
CA ARG A 135 2.26 19.33 -15.83
C ARG A 135 1.43 18.91 -17.05
N VAL A 136 1.31 17.62 -17.27
CA VAL A 136 0.48 17.07 -18.35
C VAL A 136 -0.87 16.69 -17.74
N VAL A 137 -1.97 17.03 -18.44
CA VAL A 137 -3.31 16.58 -18.07
C VAL A 137 -3.34 15.05 -18.06
N ARG A 138 -3.84 14.47 -16.99
CA ARG A 138 -3.95 13.02 -16.80
C ARG A 138 -5.38 12.66 -16.42
N ILE A 139 -5.84 11.53 -16.92
CA ILE A 139 -7.07 10.93 -16.44
C ILE A 139 -6.78 10.29 -15.09
N ARG A 140 -7.67 10.50 -14.11
CA ARG A 140 -7.65 9.86 -12.80
C ARG A 140 -9.02 9.30 -12.49
N GLN A 141 -9.04 8.14 -11.86
CA GLN A 141 -10.29 7.48 -11.48
C GLN A 141 -10.65 7.84 -10.04
N ILE A 142 -11.81 8.44 -9.85
CA ILE A 142 -12.48 8.52 -8.55
C ILE A 142 -13.41 7.32 -8.46
N GLU A 143 -13.13 6.42 -7.51
CA GLU A 143 -13.93 5.21 -7.34
C GLU A 143 -15.19 5.48 -6.56
N GLN A 144 -15.04 6.31 -5.52
CA GLN A 144 -16.13 6.70 -4.64
C GLN A 144 -15.83 8.08 -4.05
N ILE A 145 -16.86 8.89 -3.93
CA ILE A 145 -16.83 10.15 -3.21
C ILE A 145 -18.14 10.28 -2.45
N ASP A 146 -18.04 10.41 -1.11
CA ASP A 146 -19.17 10.54 -0.21
C ASP A 146 -19.07 11.86 0.54
N ILE A 147 -20.18 12.55 0.69
CA ILE A 147 -20.34 13.61 1.69
C ILE A 147 -20.70 12.93 3.02
N LEU A 148 -19.84 13.11 4.01
CA LEU A 148 -20.07 12.57 5.36
C LEU A 148 -20.88 13.55 6.19
N GLU A 149 -20.64 14.86 6.02
CA GLU A 149 -21.31 15.94 6.76
C GLU A 149 -21.15 17.25 5.97
N GLN A 150 -22.13 18.15 6.10
CA GLN A 150 -22.00 19.55 5.69
C GLN A 150 -22.45 20.47 6.82
N VAL A 151 -21.56 21.39 7.24
CA VAL A 151 -21.85 22.42 8.25
C VAL A 151 -21.57 23.79 7.65
N GLY A 152 -22.60 24.49 7.28
CA GLY A 152 -22.47 25.77 6.58
C GLY A 152 -21.73 25.59 5.24
N ARG A 153 -20.54 26.18 5.13
CA ARG A 153 -19.68 26.10 3.95
C ARG A 153 -18.65 24.98 4.01
N ASP A 154 -18.53 24.30 5.12
CA ASP A 154 -17.58 23.20 5.30
C ASP A 154 -18.26 21.87 4.95
N VAL A 155 -17.67 21.14 4.01
CA VAL A 155 -18.15 19.85 3.50
C VAL A 155 -17.09 18.80 3.79
N LEU A 156 -17.41 17.86 4.69
CA LEU A 156 -16.56 16.72 5.00
C LEU A 156 -16.75 15.62 3.94
N LEU A 157 -15.70 15.33 3.21
CA LEU A 157 -15.70 14.37 2.11
C LEU A 157 -14.85 13.15 2.45
N ARG A 158 -15.33 11.96 2.04
CA ARG A 158 -14.50 10.76 1.88
C ARG A 158 -14.28 10.51 0.39
N VAL A 159 -13.03 10.32 -0.02
CA VAL A 159 -12.66 10.12 -1.43
C VAL A 159 -11.80 8.88 -1.56
N ALA A 160 -12.29 7.85 -2.25
CA ALA A 160 -11.51 6.69 -2.70
C ALA A 160 -11.11 6.89 -4.15
N CYS A 161 -9.81 6.83 -4.46
CA CYS A 161 -9.30 7.21 -5.78
C CYS A 161 -8.03 6.45 -6.19
N GLU A 162 -7.76 6.51 -7.49
CA GLU A 162 -6.52 6.05 -8.10
C GLU A 162 -5.31 6.81 -7.56
N ALA A 163 -4.16 6.14 -7.55
CA ALA A 163 -2.87 6.74 -7.22
C ALA A 163 -2.56 7.98 -8.07
N GLY A 164 -2.01 9.01 -7.42
CA GLY A 164 -1.65 10.26 -8.09
C GLY A 164 -2.84 11.20 -8.36
N THR A 165 -4.00 10.94 -7.77
CA THR A 165 -5.12 11.88 -7.70
C THR A 165 -4.80 12.99 -6.69
N TYR A 166 -5.06 14.25 -7.08
CA TYR A 166 -4.89 15.42 -6.22
C TYR A 166 -6.25 15.83 -5.64
N VAL A 167 -6.52 15.45 -4.39
CA VAL A 167 -7.79 15.78 -3.70
C VAL A 167 -7.95 17.30 -3.57
N ARG A 168 -6.85 18.03 -3.38
CA ARG A 168 -6.87 19.52 -3.37
C ARG A 168 -7.42 20.10 -4.68
N LYS A 169 -6.99 19.56 -5.83
CA LYS A 169 -7.52 20.00 -7.13
C LYS A 169 -8.97 19.54 -7.33
N LEU A 170 -9.33 18.35 -6.84
CA LEU A 170 -10.71 17.86 -6.88
C LEU A 170 -11.68 18.83 -6.17
N CYS A 171 -11.31 19.32 -4.98
CA CYS A 171 -12.13 20.31 -4.26
C CYS A 171 -12.29 21.62 -5.03
N VAL A 172 -11.21 22.11 -5.68
CA VAL A 172 -11.28 23.30 -6.54
C VAL A 172 -12.22 23.05 -7.73
N ASP A 173 -12.08 21.91 -8.42
CA ASP A 173 -12.89 21.57 -9.59
C ASP A 173 -14.38 21.44 -9.23
N ILE A 174 -14.70 20.82 -8.10
CA ILE A 174 -16.07 20.74 -7.57
C ILE A 174 -16.62 22.14 -7.29
N GLY A 175 -15.86 23.01 -6.62
CA GLY A 175 -16.27 24.37 -6.31
C GLY A 175 -16.50 25.22 -7.55
N GLU A 176 -15.64 25.07 -8.59
CA GLU A 176 -15.83 25.72 -9.90
C GLU A 176 -17.10 25.23 -10.60
N ALA A 177 -17.36 23.91 -10.58
CA ALA A 177 -18.56 23.32 -11.17
C ALA A 177 -19.85 23.75 -10.45
N ILE A 178 -19.81 23.91 -9.13
CA ILE A 178 -20.92 24.48 -8.33
C ILE A 178 -21.14 25.98 -8.67
N GLY A 179 -20.08 26.69 -9.07
CA GLY A 179 -20.11 28.12 -9.41
C GLY A 179 -19.78 29.07 -8.27
N CYS A 180 -19.46 28.58 -7.07
CA CYS A 180 -19.06 29.43 -5.93
C CYS A 180 -17.54 29.41 -5.66
N GLY A 181 -16.82 28.44 -6.22
CA GLY A 181 -15.44 28.16 -5.87
C GLY A 181 -15.32 27.40 -4.54
N ALA A 182 -14.22 26.65 -4.37
CA ALA A 182 -13.91 25.97 -3.13
C ALA A 182 -12.40 25.73 -2.98
N HIS A 183 -11.96 25.38 -1.77
CA HIS A 183 -10.62 24.90 -1.51
C HIS A 183 -10.62 23.82 -0.42
N LEU A 184 -9.57 23.03 -0.38
CA LEU A 184 -9.35 22.03 0.67
C LEU A 184 -8.69 22.70 1.88
N THR A 185 -9.25 22.57 3.07
CA THR A 185 -8.69 23.09 4.33
C THR A 185 -7.91 22.05 5.09
N GLU A 186 -8.45 20.81 5.17
CA GLU A 186 -7.83 19.70 5.89
C GLU A 186 -7.85 18.44 5.04
N LEU A 187 -6.82 17.60 5.19
CA LEU A 187 -6.71 16.33 4.48
C LEU A 187 -6.05 15.28 5.36
N ARG A 188 -6.72 14.13 5.48
CA ARG A 188 -6.17 12.95 6.14
C ARG A 188 -6.25 11.74 5.20
N ARG A 189 -5.12 11.06 4.99
CA ARG A 189 -5.10 9.80 4.25
C ARG A 189 -5.43 8.65 5.19
N THR A 190 -6.59 8.01 5.00
CA THR A 190 -7.10 6.91 5.83
C THR A 190 -6.71 5.54 5.30
N ARG A 191 -6.34 5.44 3.99
CA ARG A 191 -5.91 4.19 3.36
C ARG A 191 -4.81 4.40 2.32
N SER A 192 -3.86 3.47 2.26
CA SER A 192 -2.82 3.39 1.23
C SER A 192 -2.61 1.93 0.82
N GLY A 193 -3.22 1.53 -0.30
CA GLY A 193 -3.24 0.13 -0.74
C GLY A 193 -3.94 -0.79 0.26
N CYS A 194 -3.26 -1.82 0.70
CA CYS A 194 -3.76 -2.78 1.69
C CYS A 194 -3.78 -2.23 3.13
N PHE A 195 -3.12 -1.09 3.36
CA PHE A 195 -2.99 -0.52 4.69
C PHE A 195 -4.08 0.52 4.97
N SER A 196 -4.67 0.46 6.16
CA SER A 196 -5.66 1.40 6.66
C SER A 196 -5.40 1.77 8.11
N GLU A 197 -6.01 2.84 8.59
CA GLU A 197 -5.89 3.30 9.99
C GLU A 197 -6.36 2.24 11.01
N SER A 198 -7.30 1.38 10.63
CA SER A 198 -7.81 0.31 11.51
C SER A 198 -6.76 -0.74 11.89
N GLN A 199 -5.61 -0.76 11.22
CA GLN A 199 -4.51 -1.69 11.52
C GLN A 199 -3.56 -1.18 12.61
N GLY A 200 -3.84 0.00 13.18
CA GLY A 200 -3.01 0.66 14.19
C GLY A 200 -1.84 1.41 13.54
N LEU A 201 -1.90 2.74 13.60
CA LEU A 201 -0.80 3.60 13.20
C LEU A 201 0.08 3.91 14.41
N VAL A 202 1.33 4.25 14.16
CA VAL A 202 2.29 4.64 15.21
C VAL A 202 2.79 6.05 14.97
N THR A 203 3.07 6.76 16.05
CA THR A 203 3.67 8.09 16.04
C THR A 203 5.19 8.01 15.95
N LEU A 204 5.86 9.13 15.61
CA LEU A 204 7.32 9.23 15.69
C LEU A 204 7.84 8.94 17.11
N GLY A 205 7.11 9.40 18.13
CA GLY A 205 7.47 9.16 19.54
C GLY A 205 7.47 7.68 19.90
N GLU A 206 6.45 6.93 19.48
CA GLU A 206 6.37 5.47 19.71
C GLU A 206 7.48 4.71 18.99
N ILE A 207 7.85 5.12 17.77
CA ILE A 207 9.00 4.53 17.08
C ILE A 207 10.28 4.77 17.86
N GLY A 208 10.51 6.01 18.30
CA GLY A 208 11.71 6.36 19.09
C GLY A 208 11.82 5.56 20.39
N LEU A 209 10.72 5.43 21.13
CA LEU A 209 10.67 4.62 22.36
C LEU A 209 10.93 3.14 22.10
N ALA A 210 10.35 2.57 21.03
CA ALA A 210 10.56 1.17 20.67
C ALA A 210 12.02 0.88 20.26
N VAL A 211 12.66 1.80 19.54
CA VAL A 211 14.08 1.68 19.15
C VAL A 211 14.97 1.80 20.38
N ALA A 212 14.70 2.75 21.29
CA ALA A 212 15.47 2.94 22.51
C ALA A 212 15.40 1.69 23.41
N ALA A 213 14.21 1.13 23.66
CA ALA A 213 14.05 -0.07 24.46
C ALA A 213 14.84 -1.27 23.86
N TRP A 214 14.87 -1.39 22.55
CA TRP A 214 15.68 -2.44 21.90
C TRP A 214 17.18 -2.21 22.04
N LEU A 215 17.65 -0.98 21.85
CA LEU A 215 19.09 -0.67 21.90
C LEU A 215 19.65 -0.69 23.31
N ASP A 216 18.90 -0.20 24.30
CA ASP A 216 19.35 -0.05 25.69
C ASP A 216 19.16 -1.35 26.50
N ASP A 217 18.03 -2.03 26.32
CA ASP A 217 17.60 -3.17 27.14
C ASP A 217 17.54 -4.49 26.37
N GLY A 218 17.68 -4.49 25.04
CA GLY A 218 17.48 -5.67 24.18
C GLY A 218 16.01 -6.08 24.05
N ASP A 219 15.04 -5.23 24.47
CA ASP A 219 13.61 -5.55 24.37
C ASP A 219 13.07 -5.29 22.96
N GLU A 220 12.84 -6.37 22.22
CA GLU A 220 12.30 -6.34 20.88
C GLU A 220 10.76 -6.21 20.80
N THR A 221 10.06 -6.31 21.94
CA THR A 221 8.59 -6.47 22.00
C THR A 221 7.88 -5.33 21.26
N SER A 222 8.27 -4.09 21.55
CA SER A 222 7.66 -2.90 20.94
C SER A 222 8.00 -2.79 19.46
N LEU A 223 9.23 -3.09 19.04
CA LEU A 223 9.61 -3.09 17.63
C LEU A 223 8.84 -4.15 16.84
N ARG A 224 8.73 -5.37 17.34
CA ARG A 224 7.97 -6.46 16.69
C ARG A 224 6.48 -6.14 16.54
N ARG A 225 5.94 -5.31 17.42
CA ARG A 225 4.55 -4.85 17.34
C ARG A 225 4.34 -3.82 16.22
N ILE A 226 5.30 -2.90 16.00
CA ILE A 226 5.15 -1.76 15.09
C ILE A 226 5.76 -1.98 13.71
N VAL A 227 6.69 -2.93 13.57
CA VAL A 227 7.32 -3.28 12.30
C VAL A 227 6.62 -4.48 11.68
N HIS A 228 5.97 -4.27 10.57
CA HIS A 228 5.27 -5.30 9.81
C HIS A 228 6.16 -5.93 8.75
N PRO A 229 6.02 -7.23 8.45
CA PRO A 229 6.67 -7.85 7.31
C PRO A 229 6.29 -7.18 5.99
N VAL A 230 7.23 -7.06 5.06
CA VAL A 230 7.02 -6.44 3.74
C VAL A 230 5.94 -7.17 2.92
N GLU A 231 5.76 -8.44 3.16
CA GLU A 231 4.76 -9.31 2.54
C GLU A 231 3.33 -8.76 2.70
N ARG A 232 3.04 -8.02 3.77
CA ARG A 232 1.74 -7.40 4.01
C ARG A 232 1.31 -6.37 2.96
N VAL A 233 2.24 -5.87 2.15
CA VAL A 233 1.91 -5.04 0.98
C VAL A 233 0.99 -5.76 0.01
N PHE A 234 1.00 -7.09 0.04
CA PHE A 234 0.26 -7.93 -0.88
C PHE A 234 -1.02 -8.55 -0.28
N ASP A 235 -1.40 -8.20 0.96
CA ASP A 235 -2.57 -8.76 1.65
C ASP A 235 -3.89 -8.61 0.85
N CYS A 236 -3.99 -7.60 -0.02
CA CYS A 236 -5.15 -7.37 -0.88
C CYS A 236 -4.95 -7.80 -2.35
N HIS A 237 -3.85 -8.49 -2.66
CA HIS A 237 -3.59 -8.98 -4.01
C HIS A 237 -3.93 -10.46 -4.11
N PRO A 238 -4.43 -10.93 -5.28
CA PRO A 238 -4.47 -12.36 -5.57
C PRO A 238 -3.08 -12.97 -5.47
N ALA A 239 -2.97 -14.20 -4.97
CA ALA A 239 -1.70 -14.82 -4.71
C ALA A 239 -1.59 -16.23 -5.29
N ILE A 240 -0.38 -16.58 -5.73
CA ILE A 240 0.06 -17.94 -6.06
C ILE A 240 1.11 -18.34 -5.03
N VAL A 241 0.98 -19.52 -4.48
CA VAL A 241 1.96 -20.11 -3.57
C VAL A 241 2.67 -21.25 -4.27
N VAL A 242 4.00 -21.25 -4.22
CA VAL A 242 4.84 -22.28 -4.82
C VAL A 242 5.54 -23.10 -3.75
N GLY A 243 5.58 -24.41 -3.93
CA GLY A 243 6.30 -25.32 -3.06
C GLY A 243 7.82 -25.21 -3.22
N ALA A 244 8.53 -25.84 -2.27
CA ALA A 244 9.99 -25.89 -2.26
C ALA A 244 10.53 -26.38 -3.61
N ARG A 245 11.40 -25.58 -4.20
CA ARG A 245 12.21 -26.04 -5.32
C ARG A 245 13.38 -26.84 -4.78
N GLY A 246 13.57 -28.02 -5.31
CA GLY A 246 14.81 -28.74 -5.09
C GLY A 246 15.99 -27.83 -5.45
N SER A 247 16.87 -27.59 -4.46
CA SER A 247 18.14 -26.85 -4.54
C SER A 247 18.12 -25.46 -5.21
N GLY A 248 18.00 -24.43 -4.42
CA GLY A 248 18.67 -23.10 -4.43
C GLY A 248 18.99 -22.36 -5.72
N GLY A 249 18.34 -22.67 -6.85
CA GLY A 249 18.56 -21.96 -8.12
C GLY A 249 17.77 -20.64 -8.21
N PRO A 250 18.21 -19.68 -9.08
CA PRO A 250 17.48 -18.45 -9.31
C PRO A 250 16.06 -18.75 -9.81
N LEU A 251 15.08 -17.94 -9.41
CA LEU A 251 13.71 -18.01 -9.92
C LEU A 251 13.74 -17.84 -11.45
N PRO A 252 13.14 -18.76 -12.23
CA PRO A 252 13.05 -18.63 -13.67
C PRO A 252 12.16 -17.42 -14.04
N ARG A 253 12.17 -17.03 -15.30
CA ARG A 253 11.32 -15.94 -15.84
C ARG A 253 9.81 -16.28 -15.84
N ALA A 254 9.47 -17.51 -15.56
CA ALA A 254 8.09 -17.99 -15.48
C ALA A 254 7.93 -19.03 -14.36
N ILE A 255 6.76 -19.08 -13.77
CA ILE A 255 6.34 -20.07 -12.79
C ILE A 255 5.73 -21.25 -13.55
N ASP A 256 6.15 -22.46 -13.19
CA ASP A 256 5.57 -23.70 -13.73
C ASP A 256 4.41 -24.17 -12.84
N THR A 257 3.32 -24.66 -13.45
CA THR A 257 2.15 -25.17 -12.71
C THR A 257 2.50 -26.33 -11.79
N GLY A 258 3.50 -27.15 -12.13
CA GLY A 258 3.97 -28.24 -11.27
C GLY A 258 4.51 -27.79 -9.91
N THR A 259 4.91 -26.52 -9.79
CA THR A 259 5.38 -25.94 -8.53
C THR A 259 4.29 -25.26 -7.71
N VAL A 260 3.12 -25.00 -8.29
CA VAL A 260 2.01 -24.31 -7.60
C VAL A 260 1.34 -25.26 -6.64
N ILE A 261 1.27 -24.87 -5.36
CA ILE A 261 0.60 -25.61 -4.29
C ILE A 261 -0.73 -24.99 -3.89
N ALA A 262 -0.87 -23.66 -4.01
CA ALA A 262 -2.12 -22.97 -3.75
C ALA A 262 -2.26 -21.74 -4.65
N ALA A 263 -3.49 -21.34 -4.95
CA ALA A 263 -3.81 -20.16 -5.74
C ALA A 263 -5.11 -19.51 -5.24
N SER A 264 -5.16 -18.18 -5.19
CA SER A 264 -6.41 -17.45 -4.90
C SER A 264 -7.47 -17.81 -5.93
N ASP A 265 -8.69 -18.11 -5.48
CA ASP A 265 -9.83 -18.53 -6.31
C ASP A 265 -10.26 -17.47 -7.34
N SER A 266 -9.95 -16.19 -7.08
CA SER A 266 -10.27 -15.04 -7.93
C SER A 266 -9.32 -14.83 -9.10
N ILE A 267 -8.29 -15.68 -9.28
CA ILE A 267 -7.32 -15.53 -10.36
C ILE A 267 -7.94 -15.92 -11.71
N GLU A 268 -7.85 -14.99 -12.66
CA GLU A 268 -8.16 -15.19 -14.06
C GLU A 268 -6.91 -15.04 -14.93
N ASN A 269 -6.99 -15.42 -16.21
CA ASN A 269 -5.90 -15.18 -17.17
C ASN A 269 -5.63 -13.68 -17.30
N GLY A 270 -4.36 -13.28 -17.14
CA GLY A 270 -3.95 -11.89 -17.18
C GLY A 270 -3.99 -11.18 -15.80
N THR A 271 -4.51 -11.82 -14.76
CA THR A 271 -4.51 -11.25 -13.39
C THR A 271 -3.07 -11.04 -12.91
N GLU A 272 -2.77 -9.84 -12.39
CA GLU A 272 -1.52 -9.60 -11.67
C GLU A 272 -1.59 -10.24 -10.28
N VAL A 273 -0.59 -11.03 -9.95
CA VAL A 273 -0.56 -11.85 -8.73
C VAL A 273 0.74 -11.67 -7.96
N ALA A 274 0.67 -11.79 -6.64
CA ALA A 274 1.82 -11.97 -5.78
C ALA A 274 2.21 -13.46 -5.75
N VAL A 275 3.49 -13.76 -5.81
CA VAL A 275 4.01 -15.13 -5.75
C VAL A 275 4.77 -15.31 -4.46
N PHE A 276 4.31 -16.23 -3.63
CA PHE A 276 4.90 -16.56 -2.33
C PHE A 276 5.50 -17.96 -2.35
N ASP A 277 6.47 -18.19 -1.48
CA ASP A 277 6.87 -19.55 -1.13
C ASP A 277 5.90 -20.18 -0.10
N GLU A 278 6.08 -21.46 0.19
CA GLU A 278 5.29 -22.21 1.16
C GLU A 278 5.39 -21.69 2.60
N ASN A 279 6.42 -20.89 2.91
CA ASN A 279 6.63 -20.28 4.22
C ASN A 279 6.01 -18.89 4.33
N GLY A 280 5.42 -18.36 3.24
CA GLY A 280 4.75 -17.06 3.19
C GLY A 280 5.67 -15.89 2.83
N PHE A 281 6.90 -16.14 2.37
CA PHE A 281 7.80 -15.09 1.89
C PHE A 281 7.48 -14.71 0.45
N ILE A 282 7.45 -13.43 0.17
CA ILE A 282 7.25 -12.92 -1.20
C ILE A 282 8.47 -13.20 -2.07
N LEU A 283 8.22 -13.80 -3.23
CA LEU A 283 9.25 -14.13 -4.22
C LEU A 283 9.21 -13.19 -5.43
N ALA A 284 7.99 -12.90 -5.91
CA ALA A 284 7.82 -12.15 -7.15
C ALA A 284 6.43 -11.53 -7.26
N ARG A 285 6.29 -10.62 -8.22
CA ARG A 285 5.04 -10.20 -8.83
C ARG A 285 4.99 -10.77 -10.24
N ALA A 286 3.86 -11.31 -10.66
CA ALA A 286 3.71 -12.01 -11.92
C ALA A 286 2.34 -11.75 -12.54
N THR A 287 2.19 -12.08 -13.84
CA THR A 287 0.90 -12.14 -14.52
C THR A 287 0.49 -13.61 -14.69
N ALA A 288 -0.66 -13.99 -14.17
CA ALA A 288 -1.20 -15.35 -14.34
C ALA A 288 -1.49 -15.63 -15.81
N ALA A 289 -1.12 -16.84 -16.26
CA ALA A 289 -1.33 -17.28 -17.64
C ALA A 289 -2.63 -18.10 -17.82
N MET A 290 -3.33 -18.38 -16.74
CA MET A 290 -4.57 -19.17 -16.72
C MET A 290 -5.36 -18.93 -15.43
N PRO A 291 -6.66 -19.31 -15.39
CA PRO A 291 -7.47 -19.17 -14.17
C PRO A 291 -7.04 -20.14 -13.07
N ALA A 292 -7.44 -19.84 -11.83
CA ALA A 292 -7.04 -20.52 -10.60
C ALA A 292 -7.18 -22.06 -10.66
N ALA A 293 -8.31 -22.58 -11.17
CA ALA A 293 -8.53 -24.02 -11.28
C ALA A 293 -7.46 -24.71 -12.15
N ALA A 294 -7.13 -24.11 -13.30
CA ALA A 294 -6.10 -24.62 -14.18
C ALA A 294 -4.69 -24.54 -13.58
N LEU A 295 -4.40 -23.51 -12.76
CA LEU A 295 -3.13 -23.40 -12.03
C LEU A 295 -2.88 -24.59 -11.10
N ILE A 296 -3.94 -25.14 -10.51
CA ILE A 296 -3.87 -26.24 -9.55
C ILE A 296 -3.87 -27.60 -10.24
N GLU A 297 -4.58 -27.76 -11.37
CA GLU A 297 -4.84 -29.04 -12.01
C GLU A 297 -3.93 -29.33 -13.21
N ALA A 298 -3.51 -28.32 -13.96
CA ALA A 298 -2.74 -28.49 -15.18
C ALA A 298 -1.32 -29.02 -14.90
N PRO A 299 -0.84 -30.00 -15.65
CA PRO A 299 0.54 -30.49 -15.52
C PRO A 299 1.53 -29.65 -16.34
N GLY A 300 2.67 -29.28 -15.74
CA GLY A 300 3.90 -28.89 -16.43
C GLY A 300 3.81 -27.79 -17.49
N THR A 301 2.96 -26.75 -17.28
CA THR A 301 2.84 -25.59 -18.16
C THR A 301 3.19 -24.29 -17.46
N VAL A 302 3.28 -23.18 -18.20
CA VAL A 302 3.52 -21.87 -17.63
C VAL A 302 2.29 -21.41 -16.84
N ALA A 303 2.43 -21.33 -15.52
CA ALA A 303 1.41 -20.82 -14.59
C ALA A 303 1.33 -19.29 -14.60
N ALA A 304 2.49 -18.63 -14.55
CA ALA A 304 2.55 -17.18 -14.52
C ALA A 304 3.89 -16.67 -15.10
N LYS A 305 3.85 -15.46 -15.69
CA LYS A 305 5.02 -14.75 -16.21
C LYS A 305 5.47 -13.71 -15.20
N ILE A 306 6.72 -13.76 -14.76
CA ILE A 306 7.27 -12.85 -13.76
C ILE A 306 7.40 -11.43 -14.33
N ILE A 307 6.82 -10.46 -13.62
CA ILE A 307 6.95 -9.02 -13.86
C ILE A 307 8.18 -8.51 -13.11
N LYS A 308 8.31 -8.86 -11.83
CA LYS A 308 9.38 -8.38 -10.95
C LYS A 308 9.74 -9.44 -9.92
N LEU A 309 11.03 -9.70 -9.77
CA LEU A 309 11.57 -10.55 -8.71
C LEU A 309 11.92 -9.70 -7.48
N TYR A 310 11.67 -10.25 -6.31
CA TYR A 310 12.04 -9.67 -5.03
C TYR A 310 13.21 -10.46 -4.41
N ALA A 311 14.26 -10.70 -5.23
CA ALA A 311 15.45 -11.41 -4.79
C ALA A 311 16.09 -10.72 -3.58
N GLY A 312 16.38 -11.49 -2.53
CA GLY A 312 16.93 -10.99 -1.26
C GLY A 312 15.88 -10.55 -0.23
N ILE A 313 14.57 -10.56 -0.57
CA ILE A 313 13.50 -10.47 0.43
C ILE A 313 13.12 -11.90 0.89
N GLY A 314 13.05 -12.87 -0.03
CA GLY A 314 12.62 -14.25 0.24
C GLY A 314 13.72 -15.25 0.67
N ASN A 315 14.99 -14.94 0.52
CA ASN A 315 16.06 -15.88 0.89
C ASN A 315 16.55 -15.65 2.32
N LEU A 316 16.00 -16.43 3.25
CA LEU A 316 16.58 -16.72 4.55
C LEU A 316 17.08 -18.16 4.52
N VAL A 317 18.17 -18.46 3.83
CA VAL A 317 19.12 -19.55 4.12
C VAL A 317 20.48 -19.12 3.60
#